data_96960762065b9400a64063370a9345ee
#
_entry.id   96960762065b9400a64063370a9345ee
#
_cell.length_a   1.000
_cell.length_b   1.000
_cell.length_c   1.000
_cell.angle_alpha   90.00
_cell.angle_beta   90.00
_cell.angle_gamma   90.00
#
_symmetry.space_group_name_H-M   'P 1'
#
loop_
_entity.id
_entity.type
_entity.pdbx_description
1 polymer ?
#
loop_
_entity_poly.entity_id
_entity_poly.type
_entity_poly.pdbx_seq_one_letter_code
_entity_poly.pdbx_strand_id
1 'polypeptide(L)'
;MKQITAVFKPSRLDAVIEAISEAGATGLTVTEVRGYGRQQGKTEVYRGAEYEVRLLPKVKVELACADEDAERMIEAITQAANTGPIGDGKIVVHELESILRIRTGER
;
A
#
# COMPACT_ATOMS: atom_id res chain seq x y z
N MET A 1 11.51 12.29 8.36
CA MET A 1 11.33 10.96 7.78
C MET A 1 9.93 10.49 7.92
N LYS A 2 9.41 9.92 6.89
CA LYS A 2 8.07 9.39 6.88
C LYS A 2 8.09 7.94 6.47
N GLN A 3 7.13 7.17 6.97
CA GLN A 3 6.93 5.84 6.47
C GLN A 3 5.64 5.86 5.70
N ILE A 4 5.65 5.36 4.50
CA ILE A 4 4.47 5.29 3.66
C ILE A 4 4.09 3.83 3.56
N THR A 5 2.83 3.53 3.89
CA THR A 5 2.31 2.18 3.82
C THR A 5 1.15 2.21 2.85
N ALA A 6 1.21 1.42 1.81
CA ALA A 6 0.16 1.36 0.82
C ALA A 6 -0.39 -0.05 0.74
N VAL A 7 -1.70 -0.19 0.75
CA VAL A 7 -2.34 -1.49 0.60
C VAL A 7 -3.21 -1.40 -0.64
N PHE A 8 -3.03 -2.29 -1.58
CA PHE A 8 -3.73 -2.20 -2.84
C PHE A 8 -3.87 -3.56 -3.51
N LYS A 9 -4.41 -3.62 -4.69
CA LYS A 9 -4.69 -4.87 -5.37
C LYS A 9 -3.40 -5.52 -5.85
N PRO A 10 -3.26 -6.82 -5.68
CA PRO A 10 -2.03 -7.50 -6.05
C PRO A 10 -1.64 -7.31 -7.51
N SER A 11 -2.63 -7.13 -8.38
CA SER A 11 -2.33 -6.98 -9.80
C SER A 11 -1.58 -5.71 -10.11
N ARG A 12 -1.54 -4.75 -9.16
CA ARG A 12 -0.83 -3.50 -9.41
C ARG A 12 0.56 -3.47 -8.78
N LEU A 13 1.01 -4.57 -8.19
CA LEU A 13 2.26 -4.54 -7.48
C LEU A 13 3.44 -4.16 -8.35
N ASP A 14 3.57 -4.78 -9.51
CA ASP A 14 4.72 -4.49 -10.36
C ASP A 14 4.71 -3.02 -10.81
N ALA A 15 3.54 -2.49 -11.14
CA ALA A 15 3.45 -1.11 -11.57
C ALA A 15 3.82 -0.15 -10.44
N VAL A 16 3.42 -0.49 -9.21
CA VAL A 16 3.74 0.35 -8.07
C VAL A 16 5.24 0.31 -7.78
N ILE A 17 5.85 -0.87 -7.81
CA ILE A 17 7.27 -0.99 -7.55
C ILE A 17 8.05 -0.17 -8.58
N GLU A 18 7.66 -0.27 -9.83
CA GLU A 18 8.35 0.47 -10.85
C GLU A 18 8.19 1.96 -10.65
N ALA A 19 6.99 2.42 -10.33
CA ALA A 19 6.73 3.84 -10.16
C ALA A 19 7.52 4.42 -8.99
N ILE A 20 7.57 3.73 -7.85
CA ILE A 20 8.27 4.28 -6.72
C ILE A 20 9.78 4.17 -6.90
N SER A 21 10.25 3.19 -7.65
CA SER A 21 11.68 3.11 -7.95
C SER A 21 12.08 4.28 -8.83
N GLU A 22 11.26 4.61 -9.80
CA GLU A 22 11.56 5.74 -10.64
C GLU A 22 11.44 7.05 -9.88
N ALA A 23 10.63 7.09 -8.85
CA ALA A 23 10.50 8.28 -8.04
C ALA A 23 11.64 8.42 -7.03
N GLY A 24 12.54 7.46 -6.99
CA GLY A 24 13.73 7.58 -6.14
C GLY A 24 13.79 6.67 -4.94
N ALA A 25 12.83 5.78 -4.77
CA ALA A 25 12.87 4.90 -3.61
C ALA A 25 14.04 3.95 -3.72
N THR A 26 14.77 3.73 -2.64
CA THR A 26 15.90 2.84 -2.68
C THR A 26 15.62 1.50 -2.03
N GLY A 27 14.48 1.36 -1.38
CA GLY A 27 14.12 0.09 -0.79
C GLY A 27 12.67 0.09 -0.41
N LEU A 28 12.09 -1.09 -0.32
CA LEU A 28 10.72 -1.23 0.11
C LEU A 28 10.50 -2.63 0.63
N THR A 29 9.45 -2.84 1.36
CA THR A 29 9.10 -4.14 1.88
C THR A 29 7.70 -4.48 1.37
N VAL A 30 7.50 -5.71 0.93
CA VAL A 30 6.22 -6.15 0.42
C VAL A 30 5.70 -7.27 1.29
N THR A 31 4.43 -7.19 1.66
CA THR A 31 3.79 -8.22 2.46
C THR A 31 2.47 -8.58 1.80
N GLU A 32 2.17 -9.86 1.72
CA GLU A 32 0.90 -10.29 1.21
C GLU A 32 -0.08 -10.26 2.36
N VAL A 33 -1.22 -9.64 2.18
CA VAL A 33 -2.20 -9.46 3.25
C VAL A 33 -3.59 -9.71 2.71
N ARG A 34 -4.58 -9.68 3.57
CA ARG A 34 -5.95 -9.80 3.15
C ARG A 34 -6.69 -8.65 3.74
N GLY A 35 -7.57 -8.07 2.99
CA GLY A 35 -8.31 -6.92 3.45
C GLY A 35 -9.79 -7.08 3.29
N TYR A 36 -10.54 -6.46 4.21
CA TYR A 36 -11.97 -6.47 4.12
C TYR A 36 -12.36 -5.03 3.90
N GLY A 37 -13.19 -4.79 2.94
CA GLY A 37 -13.65 -3.42 2.69
C GLY A 37 -14.94 -3.43 1.93
N ARG A 38 -15.52 -2.27 1.67
CA ARG A 38 -16.69 -2.23 0.96
C ARG A 38 -16.46 -2.45 -0.45
N GLN A 39 -17.10 -3.32 -1.07
CA GLN A 39 -16.94 -3.55 -2.42
C GLN A 39 -18.19 -3.34 -3.07
N GLN A 40 -18.37 -2.40 -3.85
CA GLN A 40 -19.56 -2.16 -4.49
C GLN A 40 -20.01 -3.21 -5.36
N GLY A 41 -21.15 -3.50 -5.37
CA GLY A 41 -21.69 -4.48 -6.25
C GLY A 41 -21.57 -5.83 -5.76
N LYS A 42 -21.08 -6.06 -4.72
CA LYS A 42 -20.94 -7.33 -4.33
C LYS A 42 -21.70 -7.59 -3.25
N THR A 43 -22.72 -7.55 -3.13
CA THR A 43 -23.38 -7.83 -2.07
C THR A 43 -23.97 -8.98 -2.03
N GLU A 44 -23.67 -9.76 -1.76
CA GLU A 44 -24.25 -10.94 -1.76
C GLU A 44 -24.83 -11.20 -0.59
N VAL A 45 -25.80 -11.05 -0.29
CA VAL A 45 -26.33 -11.31 0.79
C VAL A 45 -27.22 -12.25 0.72
N TYR A 46 -27.32 -13.09 1.19
CA TYR A 46 -28.27 -13.98 1.03
C TYR A 46 -28.58 -14.41 2.24
N ARG A 47 -28.82 -15.02 2.75
CA ARG A 47 -29.23 -15.55 3.75
C ARG A 47 -28.32 -15.68 4.65
N GLY A 48 -28.50 -15.78 5.51
CA GLY A 48 -27.73 -15.94 6.40
C GLY A 48 -26.43 -16.07 6.32
N ALA A 49 -26.01 -16.94 5.95
CA ALA A 49 -24.74 -17.21 5.94
C ALA A 49 -23.99 -16.31 5.36
N GLU A 50 -24.46 -15.64 4.75
CA GLU A 50 -23.70 -15.03 4.06
C GLU A 50 -23.07 -13.91 4.51
N TYR A 51 -23.18 -13.60 5.51
CA TYR A 51 -22.49 -12.57 5.71
C TYR A 51 -21.23 -12.79 6.04
N GLU A 52 -20.58 -13.62 5.61
CA GLU A 52 -19.35 -13.82 5.95
C GLU A 52 -18.50 -12.74 5.49
N VAL A 53 -17.61 -12.28 6.21
CA VAL A 53 -16.71 -11.35 5.82
C VAL A 53 -15.87 -11.83 4.74
N ARG A 54 -15.69 -11.17 3.69
CA ARG A 54 -14.90 -11.59 2.69
C ARG A 54 -13.59 -10.95 2.82
N LEU A 55 -12.54 -11.65 3.02
CA LEU A 55 -11.20 -11.15 3.07
C LEU A 55 -10.54 -11.37 1.73
N LEU A 56 -10.26 -10.32 1.05
CA LEU A 56 -9.71 -10.40 -0.29
C LEU A 56 -8.19 -10.21 -0.28
N PRO A 57 -7.50 -10.88 -1.19
CA PRO A 57 -6.06 -10.73 -1.26
C PRO A 57 -5.67 -9.30 -1.60
N LYS A 58 -4.68 -8.79 -0.92
CA LYS A 58 -4.12 -7.47 -1.17
C LYS A 58 -2.63 -7.57 -0.95
N VAL A 59 -1.89 -6.52 -1.32
CA VAL A 59 -0.49 -6.46 -1.00
C VAL A 59 -0.25 -5.18 -0.23
N LYS A 60 0.73 -5.22 0.66
CA LYS A 60 1.09 -4.06 1.44
C LYS A 60 2.52 -3.73 1.09
N VAL A 61 2.80 -2.50 0.71
CA VAL A 61 4.14 -2.05 0.42
C VAL A 61 4.47 -0.98 1.43
N GLU A 62 5.65 -1.07 2.05
CA GLU A 62 6.07 -0.09 3.03
C GLU A 62 7.42 0.45 2.64
N LEU A 63 7.61 1.74 2.75
CA LEU A 63 8.90 2.34 2.49
C LEU A 63 9.08 3.56 3.37
N ALA A 64 10.33 3.93 3.62
CA ALA A 64 10.64 5.11 4.39
C ALA A 64 11.29 6.11 3.44
N CYS A 65 11.04 7.37 3.65
CA CYS A 65 11.63 8.40 2.80
C CYS A 65 11.78 9.70 3.56
N ALA A 66 12.55 10.62 2.99
CA ALA A 66 12.68 11.94 3.59
C ALA A 66 11.35 12.68 3.46
N ASP A 67 11.12 13.62 4.36
CA ASP A 67 9.88 14.38 4.33
C ASP A 67 9.62 15.00 2.97
N GLU A 68 10.63 15.57 2.37
CA GLU A 68 10.42 16.25 1.12
C GLU A 68 10.14 15.32 -0.05
N ASP A 69 10.33 14.03 0.12
CA ASP A 69 10.05 13.09 -0.94
C ASP A 69 8.68 12.43 -0.79
N ALA A 70 8.03 12.65 0.33
CA ALA A 70 6.81 11.91 0.64
C ALA A 70 5.69 12.14 -0.39
N GLU A 71 5.46 13.37 -0.77
CA GLU A 71 4.37 13.64 -1.71
C GLU A 71 4.64 13.02 -3.07
N ARG A 72 5.90 13.00 -3.49
CA ARG A 72 6.22 12.40 -4.77
C ARG A 72 5.98 10.90 -4.72
N MET A 73 6.30 10.25 -3.60
CA MET A 73 6.05 8.83 -3.46
C MET A 73 4.56 8.53 -3.42
N ILE A 74 3.80 9.33 -2.69
CA ILE A 74 2.36 9.14 -2.60
C ILE A 74 1.72 9.26 -3.97
N GLU A 75 2.15 10.26 -4.74
CA GLU A 75 1.58 10.44 -6.04
C GLU A 75 1.95 9.30 -6.97
N ALA A 76 3.17 8.82 -6.92
CA ALA A 76 3.60 7.70 -7.77
C ALA A 76 2.76 6.45 -7.45
N ILE A 77 2.54 6.16 -6.18
CA ILE A 77 1.76 5.01 -5.78
C ILE A 77 0.31 5.19 -6.22
N THR A 78 -0.23 6.38 -6.01
CA THR A 78 -1.62 6.63 -6.34
C THR A 78 -1.88 6.39 -7.82
N GLN A 79 -1.02 6.92 -8.67
CA GLN A 79 -1.24 6.75 -10.08
C GLN A 79 -1.06 5.30 -10.51
N ALA A 80 -0.09 4.61 -9.96
CA ALA A 80 0.18 3.25 -10.37
C ALA A 80 -0.87 2.26 -9.85
N ALA A 81 -1.45 2.54 -8.69
CA ALA A 81 -2.40 1.61 -8.08
C ALA A 81 -3.83 1.88 -8.47
N ASN A 82 -4.12 3.05 -8.98
CA ASN A 82 -5.50 3.44 -9.27
C ASN A 82 -6.04 2.73 -10.49
N THR A 83 -7.09 1.95 -10.35
CA THR A 83 -7.75 1.31 -11.48
C THR A 83 -9.15 1.84 -11.65
N GLY A 84 -9.60 2.73 -10.76
CA GLY A 84 -10.90 3.38 -10.88
C GLY A 84 -11.96 2.90 -9.92
N PRO A 85 -12.18 1.61 -9.76
CA PRO A 85 -13.27 1.17 -8.92
C PRO A 85 -12.95 1.20 -7.43
N ILE A 86 -13.97 1.08 -6.63
CA ILE A 86 -13.81 1.01 -5.23
C ILE A 86 -13.00 -0.21 -4.91
N GLY A 87 -12.17 -0.16 -3.94
CA GLY A 87 -11.33 -1.28 -3.57
C GLY A 87 -9.92 -1.16 -4.06
N ASP A 88 -9.57 -0.05 -4.66
CA ASP A 88 -8.21 0.14 -5.11
C ASP A 88 -7.22 0.23 -3.97
N GLY A 89 -7.64 0.59 -2.78
CA GLY A 89 -6.72 0.58 -1.65
C GLY A 89 -6.56 1.91 -0.97
N LYS A 90 -5.54 2.00 -0.14
CA LYS A 90 -5.31 3.20 0.63
C LYS A 90 -3.84 3.39 0.91
N ILE A 91 -3.46 4.59 1.26
CA ILE A 91 -2.11 4.94 1.62
C ILE A 91 -2.16 5.59 2.97
N VAL A 92 -1.30 5.16 3.87
CA VAL A 92 -1.23 5.71 5.22
C VAL A 92 0.18 6.22 5.41
N VAL A 93 0.34 7.39 6.00
CA VAL A 93 1.64 8.01 6.20
C VAL A 93 1.88 8.21 7.67
N HIS A 94 3.03 7.77 8.15
CA HIS A 94 3.40 7.94 9.55
C HIS A 94 4.69 8.72 9.66
N GLU A 95 4.79 9.48 10.71
CA GLU A 95 6.03 10.16 11.00
C GLU A 95 6.95 9.15 11.65
N LEU A 96 8.21 9.04 11.23
CA LEU A 96 9.12 8.11 11.85
C LEU A 96 10.01 8.83 12.82
N GLU A 97 10.12 8.25 14.04
CA GLU A 97 10.96 8.85 15.00
C GLU A 97 12.40 8.58 14.66
N SER A 98 12.75 7.43 14.22
CA SER A 98 14.11 7.13 13.79
C SER A 98 14.13 5.87 12.95
N ILE A 99 15.24 5.66 12.26
CA ILE A 99 15.44 4.50 11.47
C ILE A 99 16.89 4.17 11.66
N LEU A 100 17.24 2.92 11.86
CA LEU A 100 18.59 2.49 12.04
C LEU A 100 18.93 1.42 11.03
N ARG A 101 20.03 1.56 10.29
CA ARG A 101 20.41 0.56 9.36
C ARG A 101 21.20 -0.49 10.06
N ILE A 102 20.79 -1.73 9.92
CA ILE A 102 21.40 -2.81 10.66
C ILE A 102 22.87 -2.98 10.32
N ARG A 103 23.20 -2.93 9.02
CA ARG A 103 24.56 -3.19 8.65
C ARG A 103 25.54 -2.12 9.14
N THR A 104 25.18 -0.88 9.10
CA THR A 104 26.10 0.17 9.44
C THR A 104 25.87 0.79 10.80
N GLY A 105 24.72 0.57 11.39
CA GLY A 105 24.39 1.22 12.65
C GLY A 105 24.07 2.68 12.51
N GLU A 106 23.92 3.19 11.27
CA GLU A 106 23.66 4.58 11.10
C GLU A 106 22.21 4.91 11.19
N ARG A 107 21.90 6.04 11.69
CA ARG A 107 20.53 6.49 11.77
C ARG A 107 20.15 7.45 10.74
#